data_fc9393321bac41975deaea20cf4120c8
#
_entry.id   fc9393321bac41975deaea20cf4120c8
#
_cell.length_a   1.000
_cell.length_b   1.000
_cell.length_c   1.000
_cell.angle_alpha   90.00
_cell.angle_beta   90.00
_cell.angle_gamma   90.00
#
_symmetry.space_group_name_H-M   'P 1'
#
loop_
_entity.id
_entity.type
_entity.pdbx_description
1 polymer ?
#
loop_
_entity_poly.entity_id
_entity_poly.type
_entity_poly.pdbx_seq_one_letter_code
_entity_poly.pdbx_strand_id
1 'polypeptide(L)'
;RELLELADVIVYDNLANSKLLDWTKPDSEKIFVGKSAGRHSIPQDEIEEILVDRANKGKQVVRLKGGDPYVFGRGGEEIDELQIDKIPFEVVPGVTAALATAAYTGIPLSHRDYSSAITFLTGHENPEKHTLSVDFRVYAKTKGTLCLYMGVGQLPRITTELKEGGMAGITPVAIVEWATLNRQRSVY
;
A
#
# COMPACT_ATOMS: atom_id res chain seq x y z
N ARG A 1 14.83 -10.65 -3.96
CA ARG A 1 14.96 -12.09 -4.21
C ARG A 1 15.89 -12.69 -3.17
N GLU A 2 17.12 -12.21 -3.03
CA GLU A 2 18.13 -12.72 -2.09
C GLU A 2 17.58 -12.89 -0.67
N LEU A 3 16.90 -11.88 -0.12
CA LEU A 3 16.31 -11.95 1.22
C LEU A 3 15.25 -13.05 1.35
N LEU A 4 14.47 -13.32 0.31
CA LEU A 4 13.50 -14.41 0.31
C LEU A 4 14.20 -15.78 0.32
N GLU A 5 15.30 -15.91 -0.41
CA GLU A 5 16.10 -17.14 -0.45
C GLU A 5 16.83 -17.41 0.89
N LEU A 6 17.07 -16.37 1.71
CA LEU A 6 17.69 -16.47 3.03
C LEU A 6 16.68 -16.59 4.18
N ALA A 7 15.42 -16.24 3.95
CA ALA A 7 14.41 -16.16 5.01
C ALA A 7 14.11 -17.52 5.66
N ASP A 8 14.01 -17.51 6.98
CA ASP A 8 13.49 -18.63 7.76
C ASP A 8 11.98 -18.53 7.94
N VAL A 9 11.45 -17.30 7.97
CA VAL A 9 10.02 -16.99 8.12
C VAL A 9 9.62 -15.94 7.11
N ILE A 10 8.50 -16.17 6.41
CA ILE A 10 7.89 -15.22 5.51
C ILE A 10 6.48 -14.90 6.00
N VAL A 11 6.25 -13.64 6.36
CA VAL A 11 4.92 -13.10 6.72
C VAL A 11 4.38 -12.32 5.52
N TYR A 12 3.27 -12.75 4.94
CA TYR A 12 2.78 -12.21 3.66
C TYR A 12 1.26 -12.11 3.60
N ASP A 13 0.77 -11.30 2.65
CA ASP A 13 -0.66 -11.07 2.40
C ASP A 13 -1.03 -11.22 0.90
N ASN A 14 -2.30 -10.96 0.57
CA ASN A 14 -2.82 -11.07 -0.79
C ASN A 14 -2.32 -10.00 -1.77
N LEU A 15 -1.68 -8.94 -1.30
CA LEU A 15 -1.23 -7.84 -2.16
C LEU A 15 0.12 -8.14 -2.80
N ALA A 16 0.90 -9.04 -2.20
CA ALA A 16 2.11 -9.56 -2.80
C ALA A 16 1.80 -10.69 -3.78
N ASN A 17 2.55 -10.77 -4.88
CA ASN A 17 2.38 -11.86 -5.83
C ASN A 17 2.87 -13.19 -5.22
N SER A 18 1.99 -14.18 -5.13
CA SER A 18 2.31 -15.48 -4.52
C SER A 18 3.46 -16.23 -5.20
N LYS A 19 3.75 -15.95 -6.48
CA LYS A 19 4.93 -16.50 -7.18
C LYS A 19 6.26 -16.10 -6.53
N LEU A 20 6.29 -15.05 -5.72
CA LEU A 20 7.48 -14.67 -4.97
C LEU A 20 7.84 -15.71 -3.91
N LEU A 21 6.86 -16.47 -3.43
CA LEU A 21 7.08 -17.56 -2.47
C LEU A 21 7.85 -18.75 -3.08
N ASP A 22 7.87 -18.86 -4.41
CA ASP A 22 8.67 -19.90 -5.11
C ASP A 22 10.19 -19.69 -4.91
N TRP A 23 10.60 -18.49 -4.48
CA TRP A 23 12.02 -18.17 -4.20
C TRP A 23 12.42 -18.40 -2.75
N THR A 24 11.51 -18.86 -1.90
CA THR A 24 11.80 -19.11 -0.49
C THR A 24 12.37 -20.52 -0.30
N LYS A 25 13.10 -20.73 0.81
CA LYS A 25 13.54 -22.07 1.20
C LYS A 25 12.35 -23.02 1.33
N PRO A 26 12.50 -24.32 0.98
CA PRO A 26 11.42 -25.31 1.13
C PRO A 26 10.91 -25.44 2.57
N ASP A 27 11.81 -25.31 3.55
CA ASP A 27 11.56 -25.45 4.98
C ASP A 27 11.24 -24.15 5.70
N SER A 28 11.17 -23.00 4.97
CA SER A 28 10.79 -21.74 5.57
C SER A 28 9.34 -21.75 6.04
N GLU A 29 9.09 -21.19 7.23
CA GLU A 29 7.74 -20.96 7.76
C GLU A 29 7.03 -19.88 6.92
N LYS A 30 5.84 -20.17 6.40
CA LYS A 30 5.05 -19.24 5.60
C LYS A 30 3.78 -18.87 6.34
N ILE A 31 3.70 -17.63 6.85
CA ILE A 31 2.58 -17.12 7.64
C ILE A 31 1.75 -16.17 6.79
N PHE A 32 0.54 -16.59 6.44
CA PHE A 32 -0.40 -15.77 5.71
C PHE A 32 -1.21 -14.90 6.68
N VAL A 33 -1.13 -13.58 6.52
CA VAL A 33 -1.80 -12.59 7.38
C VAL A 33 -2.88 -11.78 6.66
N GLY A 34 -3.14 -12.09 5.38
CA GLY A 34 -4.12 -11.39 4.57
C GLY A 34 -5.57 -11.83 4.85
N LYS A 35 -6.52 -11.13 4.22
CA LYS A 35 -7.94 -11.53 4.23
C LYS A 35 -8.14 -12.79 3.40
N SER A 36 -8.75 -13.80 3.97
CA SER A 36 -9.23 -14.99 3.24
C SER A 36 -10.75 -15.14 3.37
N ALA A 37 -11.36 -15.82 2.40
CA ALA A 37 -12.79 -16.10 2.45
C ALA A 37 -13.14 -16.86 3.75
N GLY A 38 -14.03 -16.28 4.55
CA GLY A 38 -14.51 -16.88 5.81
C GLY A 38 -13.58 -16.69 7.02
N ARG A 39 -12.46 -15.95 6.90
CA ARG A 39 -11.63 -15.55 8.05
C ARG A 39 -11.47 -14.04 8.10
N HIS A 40 -11.59 -13.46 9.28
CA HIS A 40 -11.20 -12.07 9.51
C HIS A 40 -9.72 -11.89 9.18
N SER A 41 -9.34 -10.70 8.71
CA SER A 41 -7.90 -10.37 8.60
C SER A 41 -7.30 -10.41 10.00
N ILE A 42 -6.08 -10.90 10.07
CA ILE A 42 -5.30 -10.80 11.31
C ILE A 42 -5.15 -9.30 11.64
N PRO A 43 -5.47 -8.87 12.87
CA PRO A 43 -5.24 -7.51 13.32
C PRO A 43 -3.78 -7.10 13.16
N GLN A 44 -3.52 -5.81 13.07
CA GLN A 44 -2.16 -5.34 12.79
C GLN A 44 -1.22 -5.60 13.97
N ASP A 45 -1.70 -5.42 15.19
CA ASP A 45 -1.00 -5.74 16.42
C ASP A 45 -0.56 -7.22 16.48
N GLU A 46 -1.42 -8.15 16.08
CA GLU A 46 -1.04 -9.57 15.98
C GLU A 46 0.03 -9.81 14.90
N ILE A 47 0.03 -9.05 13.80
CA ILE A 47 1.08 -9.15 12.77
C ILE A 47 2.42 -8.68 13.34
N GLU A 48 2.41 -7.57 14.06
CA GLU A 48 3.58 -7.00 14.73
C GLU A 48 4.14 -7.97 15.78
N GLU A 49 3.29 -8.56 16.61
CA GLU A 49 3.67 -9.61 17.57
C GLU A 49 4.33 -10.81 16.89
N ILE A 50 3.80 -11.26 15.74
CA ILE A 50 4.39 -12.36 14.96
C ILE A 50 5.80 -12.00 14.50
N LEU A 51 6.00 -10.79 13.97
CA LEU A 51 7.30 -10.34 13.48
C LEU A 51 8.33 -10.30 14.61
N VAL A 52 7.96 -9.69 15.73
CA VAL A 52 8.80 -9.57 16.93
C VAL A 52 9.12 -10.96 17.52
N ASP A 53 8.12 -11.82 17.71
CA ASP A 53 8.31 -13.17 18.27
C ASP A 53 9.30 -14.01 17.43
N ARG A 54 9.14 -13.99 16.11
CA ARG A 54 10.01 -14.77 15.24
C ARG A 54 11.44 -14.22 15.19
N ALA A 55 11.59 -12.89 15.17
CA ALA A 55 12.90 -12.25 15.20
C ALA A 55 13.63 -12.50 16.53
N ASN A 56 12.94 -12.41 17.67
CA ASN A 56 13.50 -12.70 18.99
C ASN A 56 13.94 -14.17 19.15
N LYS A 57 13.37 -15.08 18.37
CA LYS A 57 13.83 -16.48 18.26
C LYS A 57 15.07 -16.66 17.35
N GLY A 58 15.69 -15.56 16.92
CA GLY A 58 16.88 -15.55 16.07
C GLY A 58 16.61 -15.97 14.61
N LYS A 59 15.35 -15.84 14.14
CA LYS A 59 14.98 -16.17 12.76
C LYS A 59 15.20 -14.97 11.84
N GLN A 60 15.64 -15.26 10.60
CA GLN A 60 15.61 -14.30 9.52
C GLN A 60 14.16 -14.17 9.02
N VAL A 61 13.51 -13.06 9.39
CA VAL A 61 12.10 -12.81 9.06
C VAL A 61 11.99 -11.88 7.86
N VAL A 62 11.16 -12.22 6.89
CA VAL A 62 10.79 -11.35 5.78
C VAL A 62 9.30 -11.03 5.85
N ARG A 63 8.95 -9.76 6.03
CA ARG A 63 7.59 -9.26 5.81
C ARG A 63 7.43 -8.90 4.33
N LEU A 64 6.79 -9.77 3.57
CA LEU A 64 6.56 -9.58 2.15
C LEU A 64 5.28 -8.78 1.92
N LYS A 65 5.42 -7.59 1.30
CA LYS A 65 4.33 -6.64 1.07
C LYS A 65 4.15 -6.35 -0.42
N GLY A 66 2.94 -6.02 -0.83
CA GLY A 66 2.67 -5.49 -2.17
C GLY A 66 2.95 -3.99 -2.24
N GLY A 67 3.54 -3.53 -3.33
CA GLY A 67 3.89 -2.12 -3.51
C GLY A 67 5.14 -1.70 -2.74
N ASP A 68 5.12 -0.50 -2.18
CA ASP A 68 6.19 0.03 -1.33
C ASP A 68 5.76 -0.04 0.13
N PRO A 69 6.61 -0.54 1.05
CA PRO A 69 6.25 -0.71 2.47
C PRO A 69 5.82 0.58 3.17
N TYR A 70 6.40 1.71 2.77
CA TYR A 70 6.16 3.02 3.41
C TYR A 70 5.05 3.85 2.75
N VAL A 71 4.52 3.42 1.60
CA VAL A 71 3.44 4.15 0.93
C VAL A 71 2.11 3.43 1.17
N PHE A 72 1.38 3.85 2.21
CA PHE A 72 0.11 3.27 2.66
C PHE A 72 0.17 1.75 2.93
N GLY A 73 1.35 1.26 3.27
CA GLY A 73 1.64 -0.14 3.54
C GLY A 73 1.78 -0.48 5.02
N ARG A 74 1.59 0.46 5.93
CA ARG A 74 1.75 0.30 7.39
C ARG A 74 3.16 -0.15 7.82
N GLY A 75 4.16 -0.04 6.95
CA GLY A 75 5.54 -0.43 7.27
C GLY A 75 6.15 0.39 8.41
N GLY A 76 5.71 1.64 8.60
CA GLY A 76 6.12 2.46 9.74
C GLY A 76 5.68 1.85 11.07
N GLU A 77 4.41 1.45 11.19
CA GLU A 77 3.86 0.82 12.38
C GLU A 77 4.61 -0.49 12.73
N GLU A 78 4.83 -1.36 11.75
CA GLU A 78 5.59 -2.60 11.93
C GLU A 78 7.04 -2.33 12.42
N ILE A 79 7.67 -1.24 11.98
CA ILE A 79 9.03 -0.87 12.39
C ILE A 79 9.06 -0.28 13.80
N ASP A 80 8.07 0.50 14.18
CA ASP A 80 7.99 1.08 15.53
C ASP A 80 8.06 -0.04 16.58
N GLU A 81 7.34 -1.14 16.40
CA GLU A 81 7.39 -2.29 17.31
C GLU A 81 8.76 -3.01 17.27
N LEU A 82 9.36 -3.18 16.09
CA LEU A 82 10.70 -3.76 16.00
C LEU A 82 11.76 -2.90 16.73
N GLN A 83 11.62 -1.57 16.70
CA GLN A 83 12.53 -0.65 17.39
C GLN A 83 12.41 -0.72 18.92
N ILE A 84 11.18 -0.91 19.43
CA ILE A 84 10.94 -1.10 20.87
C ILE A 84 11.77 -2.28 21.37
N ASP A 85 11.77 -3.39 20.65
CA ASP A 85 12.50 -4.60 21.00
C ASP A 85 13.96 -4.59 20.51
N LYS A 86 14.43 -3.48 19.93
CA LYS A 86 15.81 -3.31 19.41
C LYS A 86 16.19 -4.36 18.36
N ILE A 87 15.21 -4.84 17.59
CA ILE A 87 15.41 -5.79 16.50
C ILE A 87 15.98 -5.04 15.30
N PRO A 88 17.14 -5.46 14.76
CA PRO A 88 17.67 -4.85 13.54
C PRO A 88 16.78 -5.19 12.34
N PHE A 89 16.55 -4.21 11.48
CA PHE A 89 15.74 -4.38 10.27
C PHE A 89 16.32 -3.60 9.10
N GLU A 90 15.93 -3.99 7.91
CA GLU A 90 16.12 -3.20 6.68
C GLU A 90 14.82 -3.12 5.90
N VAL A 91 14.63 -2.05 5.13
CA VAL A 91 13.47 -1.87 4.27
C VAL A 91 13.91 -1.87 2.82
N VAL A 92 13.36 -2.80 2.06
CA VAL A 92 13.56 -2.87 0.62
C VAL A 92 12.47 -2.02 -0.06
N PRO A 93 12.83 -0.96 -0.78
CA PRO A 93 11.83 -0.15 -1.47
C PRO A 93 11.16 -0.93 -2.59
N GLY A 94 9.91 -0.59 -2.86
CA GLY A 94 9.11 -1.22 -3.90
C GLY A 94 8.46 -0.21 -4.83
N VAL A 95 7.88 -0.71 -5.92
CA VAL A 95 7.10 0.12 -6.83
C VAL A 95 5.69 0.28 -6.27
N THR A 96 5.38 1.46 -5.75
CA THR A 96 4.06 1.75 -5.20
C THR A 96 2.96 1.68 -6.27
N ALA A 97 1.74 1.34 -5.86
CA ALA A 97 0.61 1.07 -6.76
C ALA A 97 0.33 2.20 -7.77
N ALA A 98 0.47 3.48 -7.40
CA ALA A 98 0.25 4.58 -8.33
C ALA A 98 1.25 4.57 -9.49
N LEU A 99 2.54 4.35 -9.21
CA LEU A 99 3.58 4.27 -10.26
C LEU A 99 3.36 3.05 -11.17
N ALA A 100 3.02 1.92 -10.58
CA ALA A 100 2.73 0.71 -11.34
C ALA A 100 1.47 0.88 -12.21
N THR A 101 0.41 1.49 -11.67
CA THR A 101 -0.82 1.82 -12.39
C THR A 101 -0.53 2.73 -13.57
N ALA A 102 0.24 3.80 -13.39
CA ALA A 102 0.63 4.71 -14.46
C ALA A 102 1.30 3.97 -15.62
N ALA A 103 2.27 3.11 -15.32
CA ALA A 103 2.99 2.32 -16.32
C ALA A 103 2.07 1.36 -17.10
N TYR A 104 1.14 0.70 -16.41
CA TYR A 104 0.25 -0.31 -17.02
C TYR A 104 -0.97 0.29 -17.71
N THR A 105 -1.34 1.53 -17.42
CA THR A 105 -2.43 2.25 -18.12
C THR A 105 -1.94 3.18 -19.22
N GLY A 106 -0.64 3.48 -19.26
CA GLY A 106 -0.09 4.47 -20.19
C GLY A 106 -0.41 5.91 -19.79
N ILE A 107 -0.85 6.17 -18.55
CA ILE A 107 -1.16 7.50 -18.05
C ILE A 107 -0.01 7.98 -17.17
N PRO A 108 0.86 8.89 -17.65
CA PRO A 108 1.96 9.41 -16.85
C PRO A 108 1.44 10.27 -15.71
N LEU A 109 2.02 10.11 -14.51
CA LEU A 109 1.64 10.91 -13.33
C LEU A 109 2.18 12.34 -13.39
N SER A 110 3.27 12.57 -14.11
CA SER A 110 3.82 13.90 -14.37
C SER A 110 4.00 14.12 -15.87
N HIS A 111 3.86 15.37 -16.29
CA HIS A 111 4.10 15.76 -17.68
C HIS A 111 4.51 17.22 -17.72
N ARG A 112 5.51 17.58 -18.54
CA ARG A 112 6.07 18.92 -18.59
C ARG A 112 4.98 20.01 -18.77
N ASP A 113 3.98 19.75 -19.60
CA ASP A 113 2.96 20.73 -19.97
C ASP A 113 1.69 20.63 -19.12
N TYR A 114 1.45 19.51 -18.39
CA TYR A 114 0.17 19.24 -17.74
C TYR A 114 0.26 19.08 -16.23
N SER A 115 1.34 18.46 -15.71
CA SER A 115 1.42 18.12 -14.30
C SER A 115 2.85 18.11 -13.79
N SER A 116 3.21 19.11 -12.98
CA SER A 116 4.54 19.24 -12.36
C SER A 116 4.58 18.74 -10.92
N ALA A 117 3.44 18.26 -10.39
CA ALA A 117 3.34 17.75 -9.02
C ALA A 117 2.55 16.44 -9.01
N ILE A 118 2.91 15.55 -8.07
CA ILE A 118 2.20 14.31 -7.80
C ILE A 118 1.89 14.28 -6.31
N THR A 119 0.64 14.04 -5.96
CA THR A 119 0.22 13.93 -4.58
C THR A 119 -0.41 12.56 -4.35
N PHE A 120 0.13 11.80 -3.40
CA PHE A 120 -0.43 10.53 -2.95
C PHE A 120 -1.34 10.78 -1.75
N LEU A 121 -2.58 10.33 -1.83
CA LEU A 121 -3.60 10.49 -0.79
C LEU A 121 -4.28 9.15 -0.53
N THR A 122 -4.73 8.93 0.70
CA THR A 122 -5.58 7.79 1.03
C THR A 122 -7.05 8.22 1.11
N GLY A 123 -7.94 7.43 0.54
CA GLY A 123 -9.39 7.59 0.73
C GLY A 123 -9.92 6.80 1.92
N HIS A 124 -9.08 5.98 2.56
CA HIS A 124 -9.44 5.20 3.74
C HIS A 124 -8.55 5.60 4.92
N GLU A 125 -9.17 6.09 5.98
CA GLU A 125 -8.51 6.48 7.22
C GLU A 125 -9.02 5.63 8.37
N ASN A 126 -8.21 5.51 9.44
CA ASN A 126 -8.65 4.87 10.66
C ASN A 126 -9.80 5.69 11.27
N PRO A 127 -11.02 5.12 11.46
CA PRO A 127 -12.17 5.81 12.04
C PRO A 127 -11.91 6.35 13.46
N GLU A 128 -10.94 5.79 14.17
CA GLU A 128 -10.56 6.17 15.53
C GLU A 128 -9.61 7.37 15.58
N LYS A 129 -9.13 7.83 14.42
CA LYS A 129 -8.30 9.04 14.33
C LYS A 129 -9.14 10.30 14.53
N HIS A 130 -9.00 10.93 15.68
CA HIS A 130 -9.71 12.17 15.99
C HIS A 130 -9.14 13.45 15.35
N THR A 131 -8.01 13.41 14.64
CA THR A 131 -7.25 14.65 14.38
C THR A 131 -6.70 14.88 12.98
N LEU A 132 -6.72 13.96 12.04
CA LEU A 132 -6.11 14.18 10.72
C LEU A 132 -6.85 13.43 9.60
N SER A 133 -8.09 13.82 9.34
CA SER A 133 -8.73 13.39 8.10
C SER A 133 -8.21 14.23 6.92
N VAL A 134 -8.02 13.58 5.76
CA VAL A 134 -7.66 14.27 4.53
C VAL A 134 -8.82 15.20 4.13
N ASP A 135 -8.59 16.50 4.16
CA ASP A 135 -9.52 17.48 3.58
C ASP A 135 -9.22 17.62 2.08
N PHE A 136 -10.01 16.96 1.26
CA PHE A 136 -9.82 16.98 -0.19
C PHE A 136 -10.05 18.36 -0.82
N ARG A 137 -10.76 19.30 -0.13
CA ARG A 137 -10.92 20.68 -0.60
C ARG A 137 -9.59 21.41 -0.75
N VAL A 138 -8.65 21.14 0.13
CA VAL A 138 -7.29 21.70 0.07
C VAL A 138 -6.56 21.22 -1.17
N TYR A 139 -6.66 19.93 -1.46
CA TYR A 139 -5.96 19.30 -2.59
C TYR A 139 -6.59 19.64 -3.94
N ALA A 140 -7.86 20.07 -3.98
CA ALA A 140 -8.52 20.54 -5.20
C ALA A 140 -7.82 21.73 -5.86
N LYS A 141 -7.05 22.50 -5.10
CA LYS A 141 -6.31 23.67 -5.57
C LYS A 141 -4.90 23.36 -6.05
N THR A 142 -4.44 22.16 -5.85
CA THR A 142 -3.09 21.75 -6.30
C THR A 142 -3.08 21.58 -7.82
N LYS A 143 -2.07 22.16 -8.47
CA LYS A 143 -1.83 21.94 -9.91
C LYS A 143 -0.96 20.70 -10.08
N GLY A 144 -1.61 19.55 -10.22
CA GLY A 144 -0.89 18.29 -10.31
C GLY A 144 -1.81 17.09 -10.39
N THR A 145 -1.23 15.93 -10.39
CA THR A 145 -1.95 14.66 -10.41
C THR A 145 -2.22 14.20 -8.97
N LEU A 146 -3.48 13.94 -8.65
CA LEU A 146 -3.88 13.32 -7.39
C LEU A 146 -3.97 11.80 -7.58
N CYS A 147 -3.22 11.05 -6.80
CA CYS A 147 -3.22 9.59 -6.79
C CYS A 147 -3.93 9.11 -5.52
N LEU A 148 -5.15 8.64 -5.65
CA LEU A 148 -6.01 8.24 -4.54
C LEU A 148 -5.91 6.73 -4.30
N TYR A 149 -5.38 6.33 -3.15
CA TYR A 149 -5.35 4.94 -2.71
C TYR A 149 -6.60 4.62 -1.91
N MET A 150 -7.13 3.41 -2.07
CA MET A 150 -8.30 2.93 -1.28
C MET A 150 -9.53 3.87 -1.36
N GLY A 151 -9.63 4.66 -2.45
CA GLY A 151 -10.61 5.74 -2.56
C GLY A 151 -12.00 5.32 -3.04
N VAL A 152 -12.16 4.14 -3.65
CA VAL A 152 -13.40 3.74 -4.33
C VAL A 152 -14.60 3.73 -3.39
N GLY A 153 -14.45 3.21 -2.17
CA GLY A 153 -15.51 3.19 -1.16
C GLY A 153 -15.93 4.57 -0.66
N GLN A 154 -15.10 5.59 -0.84
CA GLN A 154 -15.34 6.97 -0.42
C GLN A 154 -15.51 7.93 -1.61
N LEU A 155 -15.63 7.41 -2.81
CA LEU A 155 -15.66 8.20 -4.04
C LEU A 155 -16.71 9.32 -4.02
N PRO A 156 -17.97 9.11 -3.54
CA PRO A 156 -18.96 10.18 -3.44
C PRO A 156 -18.49 11.36 -2.56
N ARG A 157 -17.93 11.05 -1.38
CA ARG A 157 -17.38 12.08 -0.48
C ARG A 157 -16.20 12.80 -1.12
N ILE A 158 -15.24 12.06 -1.65
CA ILE A 158 -14.03 12.61 -2.27
C ILE A 158 -14.37 13.56 -3.41
N THR A 159 -15.27 13.14 -4.31
CA THR A 159 -15.69 13.97 -5.45
C THR A 159 -16.45 15.22 -5.02
N THR A 160 -17.27 15.13 -3.99
CA THR A 160 -17.98 16.29 -3.42
C THR A 160 -16.99 17.29 -2.85
N GLU A 161 -16.07 16.86 -1.99
CA GLU A 161 -15.08 17.74 -1.36
C GLU A 161 -14.13 18.37 -2.40
N LEU A 162 -13.69 17.62 -3.42
CA LEU A 162 -12.86 18.16 -4.50
C LEU A 162 -13.60 19.26 -5.27
N LYS A 163 -14.90 19.09 -5.59
CA LYS A 163 -15.72 20.10 -6.25
C LYS A 163 -15.94 21.32 -5.37
N GLU A 164 -16.25 21.15 -4.09
CA GLU A 164 -16.36 22.22 -3.12
C GLU A 164 -15.05 23.02 -2.98
N GLY A 165 -13.91 22.35 -3.10
CA GLY A 165 -12.58 22.97 -3.13
C GLY A 165 -12.26 23.72 -4.42
N GLY A 166 -13.11 23.61 -5.44
CA GLY A 166 -12.98 24.32 -6.72
C GLY A 166 -12.42 23.47 -7.88
N MET A 167 -12.33 22.16 -7.74
CA MET A 167 -11.95 21.28 -8.86
C MET A 167 -13.08 21.26 -9.89
N ALA A 168 -12.73 21.43 -11.17
CA ALA A 168 -13.71 21.40 -12.24
C ALA A 168 -14.38 20.02 -12.35
N GLY A 169 -15.70 19.98 -12.54
CA GLY A 169 -16.46 18.73 -12.66
C GLY A 169 -16.11 17.91 -13.92
N ILE A 170 -15.39 18.52 -14.86
CA ILE A 170 -14.88 17.87 -16.09
C ILE A 170 -13.43 17.41 -15.94
N THR A 171 -12.84 17.48 -14.73
CA THR A 171 -11.46 16.98 -14.51
C THR A 171 -11.39 15.49 -14.85
N PRO A 172 -10.47 15.07 -15.75
CA PRO A 172 -10.34 13.68 -16.11
C PRO A 172 -9.94 12.81 -14.89
N VAL A 173 -10.56 11.65 -14.78
CA VAL A 173 -10.32 10.69 -13.70
C VAL A 173 -10.14 9.30 -14.29
N ALA A 174 -9.12 8.58 -13.84
CA ALA A 174 -8.97 7.15 -14.14
C ALA A 174 -9.17 6.35 -12.84
N ILE A 175 -10.04 5.35 -12.88
CA ILE A 175 -10.22 4.38 -11.80
C ILE A 175 -9.66 3.06 -12.28
N VAL A 176 -8.68 2.52 -11.58
CA VAL A 176 -8.02 1.28 -11.96
C VAL A 176 -8.08 0.29 -10.81
N GLU A 177 -8.62 -0.88 -11.10
CA GLU A 177 -8.70 -2.00 -10.18
C GLU A 177 -7.74 -3.10 -10.63
N TRP A 178 -7.08 -3.78 -9.68
CA TRP A 178 -6.16 -4.88 -9.95
C TRP A 178 -5.04 -4.51 -10.93
N ALA A 179 -4.53 -3.30 -10.83
CA ALA A 179 -3.42 -2.86 -11.68
C ALA A 179 -2.28 -3.89 -11.72
N THR A 180 -1.66 -4.04 -12.88
CA THR A 180 -0.58 -5.00 -13.18
C THR A 180 -0.97 -6.48 -13.25
N LEU A 181 -2.18 -6.85 -12.89
CA LEU A 181 -2.66 -8.22 -13.01
C LEU A 181 -3.44 -8.45 -14.30
N ASN A 182 -3.50 -9.70 -14.77
CA ASN A 182 -4.25 -10.06 -15.98
C ASN A 182 -5.75 -9.71 -15.92
N ARG A 183 -6.28 -9.47 -14.71
CA ARG A 183 -7.66 -9.07 -14.46
C ARG A 183 -7.82 -7.55 -14.24
N GLN A 184 -6.81 -6.76 -14.61
CA GLN A 184 -6.89 -5.30 -14.50
C GLN A 184 -8.14 -4.77 -15.21
N ARG A 185 -8.83 -3.85 -14.54
CA ARG A 185 -9.96 -3.08 -15.09
C ARG A 185 -9.68 -1.60 -14.95
N SER A 186 -10.04 -0.85 -15.96
CA SER A 186 -9.87 0.61 -15.98
C SER A 186 -11.14 1.28 -16.47
N VAL A 187 -11.50 2.39 -15.84
CA VAL A 187 -12.59 3.30 -16.25
C VAL A 187 -12.02 4.70 -16.32
N TYR A 188 -12.39 5.44 -17.39
CA TYR A 188 -11.92 6.78 -17.68
C TYR A 188 -13.07 7.77 -17.77
#